data_47b5d74ef49c310589f9ef47aabee128
#
_entry.id   47b5d74ef49c310589f9ef47aabee128
#
_cell.length_a   1.000
_cell.length_b   1.000
_cell.length_c   1.000
_cell.angle_alpha   90.00
_cell.angle_beta   90.00
_cell.angle_gamma   90.00
#
_symmetry.space_group_name_H-M   'P 1'
#
loop_
_entity.id
_entity.type
_entity.pdbx_description
1 polymer ?
#
loop_
_entity_poly.entity_id
_entity_poly.type
_entity_poly.pdbx_seq_one_letter_code
_entity_poly.pdbx_strand_id
1 'polypeptide(L)'
;NIWKRVSGNQGIAEAVLEIEPLVTIDEMRSGGDGEVFRIRGWATSGTSHPGNIFPNTIYLQDDTGGVALVPFTKNGIEVGTPLEAVGQKTIQDGNVVLKIIDCEVLTEPLYNYTPKTTPNKTAMDYEANGGRLMQVEGRVTDVTYSVGGKGVSRITLKDGNGDLAEILIEDDIVSGADGENDLASQVKRGRTVRAIGILHLDGDGTPVLRVRNCDEVVYVPPVPVSLGSRRNPRTGDLIWIAVGVMVLSGIGLAVLLRKRKR
;
A
#
# COMPACT_ATOMS: atom_id res chain seq x y z
N ASN A 1 -19.38 16.57 22.78
CA ASN A 1 -20.27 17.74 22.63
C ASN A 1 -21.28 17.46 21.54
N ILE A 2 -22.55 17.42 21.96
CA ILE A 2 -23.69 17.02 21.15
C ILE A 2 -24.24 18.25 20.45
N TRP A 3 -24.33 18.24 19.14
CA TRP A 3 -24.80 19.38 18.34
C TRP A 3 -26.31 19.59 18.45
N LYS A 4 -26.71 20.82 18.71
CA LYS A 4 -28.08 21.24 18.87
C LYS A 4 -28.54 21.97 17.62
N ARG A 5 -29.42 21.37 16.83
CA ARG A 5 -30.18 22.10 15.81
C ARG A 5 -31.41 22.70 16.46
N VAL A 6 -31.48 24.02 16.54
CA VAL A 6 -32.68 24.73 16.99
C VAL A 6 -33.46 25.16 15.76
N SER A 7 -34.54 24.48 15.44
CA SER A 7 -35.54 25.01 14.51
C SER A 7 -36.55 25.80 15.34
N GLY A 8 -36.55 27.14 15.16
CA GLY A 8 -37.36 28.02 15.97
C GLY A 8 -38.83 28.07 15.60
N ASN A 9 -39.70 28.09 16.61
CA ASN A 9 -40.75 29.09 16.79
C ASN A 9 -41.16 29.15 18.26
N GLN A 10 -41.53 30.31 18.70
CA GLN A 10 -41.72 30.75 20.07
C GLN A 10 -42.64 29.85 20.90
N GLY A 11 -42.12 29.34 21.96
CA GLY A 11 -42.76 28.49 22.96
C GLY A 11 -41.70 27.52 23.47
N ILE A 12 -41.68 27.17 24.73
CA ILE A 12 -40.73 26.23 25.34
C ILE A 12 -40.56 25.03 24.43
N ALA A 13 -39.60 25.13 23.52
CA ALA A 13 -39.30 24.07 22.59
C ALA A 13 -38.43 23.04 23.34
N GLU A 14 -38.93 21.84 23.55
CA GLU A 14 -38.09 20.69 23.75
C GLU A 14 -37.09 20.64 22.58
N ALA A 15 -35.83 20.93 22.88
CA ALA A 15 -34.79 20.75 21.91
C ALA A 15 -34.63 19.25 21.73
N VAL A 16 -35.23 18.71 20.69
CA VAL A 16 -34.93 17.31 20.25
C VAL A 16 -33.50 17.32 19.77
N LEU A 17 -32.68 16.64 20.52
CA LEU A 17 -31.30 16.38 20.14
C LEU A 17 -31.32 15.28 19.11
N GLU A 18 -31.33 15.65 17.84
CA GLU A 18 -31.15 14.69 16.74
C GLU A 18 -29.69 14.31 16.66
N ILE A 19 -29.36 13.09 17.08
CA ILE A 19 -28.02 12.54 16.96
C ILE A 19 -28.01 11.76 15.61
N GLU A 20 -27.17 12.18 14.69
CA GLU A 20 -26.98 11.42 13.44
C GLU A 20 -26.60 9.97 13.78
N PRO A 21 -27.27 8.98 13.17
CA PRO A 21 -26.93 7.57 13.41
C PRO A 21 -25.49 7.29 12.98
N LEU A 22 -24.82 6.46 13.77
CA LEU A 22 -23.50 5.96 13.40
C LEU A 22 -23.65 5.00 12.21
N VAL A 23 -22.96 5.29 11.11
CA VAL A 23 -22.94 4.47 9.90
C VAL A 23 -21.51 4.04 9.57
N THR A 24 -21.36 3.04 8.74
CA THR A 24 -20.06 2.62 8.21
C THR A 24 -19.53 3.64 7.20
N ILE A 25 -18.21 3.61 6.96
CA ILE A 25 -17.61 4.51 5.97
C ILE A 25 -18.11 4.16 4.55
N ASP A 26 -18.37 2.90 4.24
CA ASP A 26 -18.92 2.49 2.95
C ASP A 26 -20.36 3.00 2.75
N GLU A 27 -21.21 2.93 3.78
CA GLU A 27 -22.55 3.53 3.76
C GLU A 27 -22.49 5.04 3.53
N MET A 28 -21.60 5.75 4.23
CA MET A 28 -21.37 7.18 4.04
C MET A 28 -20.89 7.48 2.61
N ARG A 29 -19.96 6.69 2.06
CA ARG A 29 -19.45 6.87 0.69
C ARG A 29 -20.54 6.66 -0.36
N SER A 30 -21.47 5.76 -0.10
CA SER A 30 -22.61 5.45 -0.97
C SER A 30 -23.79 6.44 -0.82
N GLY A 31 -23.83 7.24 0.26
CA GLY A 31 -24.87 8.23 0.51
C GLY A 31 -24.82 9.43 -0.44
N GLY A 32 -25.77 10.35 -0.32
CA GLY A 32 -25.88 11.53 -1.18
C GLY A 32 -24.84 12.62 -0.85
N ASP A 33 -24.43 13.36 -1.87
CA ASP A 33 -23.59 14.55 -1.67
C ASP A 33 -24.39 15.62 -0.91
N GLY A 34 -23.73 16.26 0.07
CA GLY A 34 -24.35 17.23 0.95
C GLY A 34 -25.06 16.63 2.16
N GLU A 35 -25.25 15.33 2.24
CA GLU A 35 -25.78 14.67 3.44
C GLU A 35 -24.76 14.68 4.58
N VAL A 36 -25.28 14.73 5.81
CA VAL A 36 -24.48 14.69 7.04
C VAL A 36 -24.44 13.27 7.57
N PHE A 37 -23.23 12.82 7.91
CA PHE A 37 -22.99 11.47 8.43
C PHE A 37 -22.17 11.53 9.72
N ARG A 38 -22.40 10.55 10.58
CA ARG A 38 -21.55 10.24 11.73
C ARG A 38 -20.88 8.91 11.48
N ILE A 39 -19.56 8.90 11.47
CA ILE A 39 -18.74 7.73 11.20
C ILE A 39 -17.70 7.52 12.29
N ARG A 40 -17.22 6.29 12.43
CA ARG A 40 -16.14 5.93 13.35
C ARG A 40 -15.12 5.06 12.61
N GLY A 41 -13.84 5.24 12.95
CA GLY A 41 -12.75 4.44 12.41
C GLY A 41 -11.44 4.77 13.09
N TRP A 42 -10.35 4.35 12.52
CA TRP A 42 -8.99 4.67 12.97
C TRP A 42 -8.27 5.53 11.93
N ALA A 43 -7.44 6.45 12.42
CA ALA A 43 -6.63 7.30 11.57
C ALA A 43 -5.57 6.47 10.84
N THR A 44 -5.55 6.55 9.51
CA THR A 44 -4.52 5.92 8.67
C THR A 44 -3.41 6.89 8.26
N SER A 45 -3.53 8.17 8.58
CA SER A 45 -2.46 9.16 8.55
C SER A 45 -2.40 9.89 9.88
N GLY A 46 -1.24 10.47 10.21
CA GLY A 46 -1.05 11.22 11.45
C GLY A 46 -0.96 12.72 11.24
N THR A 47 -0.89 13.47 12.35
CA THR A 47 -0.67 14.93 12.36
C THR A 47 0.55 15.35 13.19
N SER A 48 1.21 14.41 13.86
CA SER A 48 2.25 14.70 14.85
C SER A 48 3.68 14.39 14.39
N HIS A 49 3.85 13.82 13.19
CA HIS A 49 5.18 13.40 12.74
C HIS A 49 5.54 13.97 11.37
N PRO A 50 6.74 14.57 11.18
CA PRO A 50 7.22 14.91 9.84
C PRO A 50 7.18 13.66 8.94
N GLY A 51 6.60 13.79 7.75
CA GLY A 51 6.51 12.67 6.81
C GLY A 51 5.29 11.75 6.96
N ASN A 52 4.35 12.05 7.87
CA ASN A 52 3.05 11.36 7.97
C ASN A 52 1.88 12.35 7.86
N ILE A 53 2.15 13.57 7.41
CA ILE A 53 1.20 14.68 7.46
C ILE A 53 0.74 15.03 6.05
N PHE A 54 -0.57 15.02 5.86
CA PHE A 54 -1.19 15.67 4.72
C PHE A 54 -1.78 17.01 5.18
N PRO A 55 -1.48 18.13 4.49
CA PRO A 55 -1.95 19.45 4.90
C PRO A 55 -3.49 19.47 5.07
N ASN A 56 -3.96 19.89 6.25
CA ASN A 56 -5.38 20.03 6.60
C ASN A 56 -6.24 18.77 6.36
N THR A 57 -5.61 17.59 6.29
CA THR A 57 -6.30 16.34 5.96
C THR A 57 -5.83 15.22 6.90
N ILE A 58 -6.76 14.41 7.37
CA ILE A 58 -6.48 13.11 7.98
C ILE A 58 -7.34 12.07 7.29
N TYR A 59 -6.78 10.87 7.11
CA TYR A 59 -7.56 9.76 6.56
C TYR A 59 -8.06 8.87 7.68
N LEU A 60 -9.33 8.53 7.61
CA LEU A 60 -10.01 7.63 8.51
C LEU A 60 -10.41 6.37 7.76
N GLN A 61 -10.26 5.21 8.39
CA GLN A 61 -10.64 3.92 7.83
C GLN A 61 -11.37 3.09 8.87
N ASP A 62 -12.35 2.30 8.42
CA ASP A 62 -12.95 1.19 9.15
C ASP A 62 -12.78 -0.12 8.35
N ASP A 63 -13.45 -1.19 8.77
CA ASP A 63 -13.39 -2.48 8.06
C ASP A 63 -14.05 -2.40 6.67
N THR A 64 -14.94 -1.45 6.44
CA THR A 64 -15.75 -1.33 5.22
C THR A 64 -15.14 -0.38 4.19
N GLY A 65 -14.53 0.74 4.61
CA GLY A 65 -14.07 1.79 3.70
C GLY A 65 -13.02 2.72 4.28
N GLY A 66 -12.61 3.69 3.47
CA GLY A 66 -11.74 4.78 3.86
C GLY A 66 -12.25 6.13 3.37
N VAL A 67 -11.90 7.21 4.06
CA VAL A 67 -12.30 8.58 3.70
C VAL A 67 -11.31 9.61 4.23
N ALA A 68 -11.15 10.71 3.48
CA ALA A 68 -10.45 11.90 3.96
C ALA A 68 -11.38 12.77 4.80
N LEU A 69 -10.92 13.20 5.96
CA LEU A 69 -11.58 14.20 6.82
C LEU A 69 -10.95 15.57 6.57
N VAL A 70 -11.74 16.57 6.16
CA VAL A 70 -11.27 17.91 5.78
C VAL A 70 -12.23 19.01 6.25
N PRO A 71 -11.75 20.22 6.63
CA PRO A 71 -10.37 20.50 7.02
C PRO A 71 -10.07 19.89 8.40
N PHE A 72 -8.91 19.28 8.56
CA PHE A 72 -8.49 18.70 9.83
C PHE A 72 -7.41 19.56 10.47
N THR A 73 -7.70 20.09 11.67
CA THR A 73 -6.82 21.06 12.37
C THR A 73 -6.33 20.60 13.74
N LYS A 74 -6.74 19.39 14.18
CA LYS A 74 -6.26 18.84 15.46
C LYS A 74 -4.83 18.33 15.31
N ASN A 75 -4.02 18.57 16.34
CA ASN A 75 -2.64 18.09 16.42
C ASN A 75 -2.54 16.87 17.35
N GLY A 76 -1.43 16.15 17.27
CA GLY A 76 -1.15 15.03 18.17
C GLY A 76 -1.92 13.75 17.83
N ILE A 77 -2.43 13.62 16.61
CA ILE A 77 -3.06 12.39 16.15
C ILE A 77 -1.98 11.48 15.57
N GLU A 78 -1.88 10.28 16.12
CA GLU A 78 -1.01 9.22 15.64
C GLU A 78 -1.78 8.28 14.70
N VAL A 79 -1.04 7.55 13.85
CA VAL A 79 -1.63 6.47 13.04
C VAL A 79 -2.20 5.41 13.98
N GLY A 80 -3.41 4.98 13.70
CA GLY A 80 -4.16 4.04 14.54
C GLY A 80 -5.04 4.69 15.61
N THR A 81 -4.99 6.02 15.78
CA THR A 81 -5.86 6.72 16.72
C THR A 81 -7.33 6.53 16.32
N PRO A 82 -8.18 6.01 17.22
CA PRO A 82 -9.60 5.87 16.95
C PRO A 82 -10.28 7.23 17.02
N LEU A 83 -11.04 7.55 15.98
CA LEU A 83 -11.77 8.82 15.83
C LEU A 83 -13.24 8.56 15.54
N GLU A 84 -14.06 9.44 16.05
CA GLU A 84 -15.44 9.60 15.62
C GLU A 84 -15.61 10.97 14.99
N ALA A 85 -16.20 11.02 13.80
CA ALA A 85 -16.37 12.25 13.05
C ALA A 85 -17.83 12.42 12.62
N VAL A 86 -18.31 13.66 12.70
CA VAL A 86 -19.56 14.11 12.11
C VAL A 86 -19.22 15.11 11.02
N GLY A 87 -19.76 14.94 9.84
CA GLY A 87 -19.46 15.86 8.74
C GLY A 87 -20.38 15.67 7.54
N GLN A 88 -20.25 16.57 6.60
CA GLN A 88 -20.99 16.58 5.35
C GLN A 88 -20.20 15.87 4.26
N LYS A 89 -20.76 14.83 3.63
CA LYS A 89 -20.15 14.22 2.46
C LYS A 89 -20.08 15.23 1.32
N THR A 90 -18.92 15.28 0.66
CA THR A 90 -18.72 16.09 -0.54
C THR A 90 -17.69 15.44 -1.47
N ILE A 91 -17.63 15.89 -2.70
CA ILE A 91 -16.62 15.50 -3.67
C ILE A 91 -15.65 16.66 -3.83
N GLN A 92 -14.35 16.40 -3.62
CA GLN A 92 -13.28 17.35 -3.84
C GLN A 92 -12.23 16.73 -4.78
N ASP A 93 -11.99 17.35 -5.93
CA ASP A 93 -11.07 16.85 -6.97
C ASP A 93 -11.32 15.36 -7.33
N GLY A 94 -12.60 14.98 -7.45
CA GLY A 94 -13.04 13.61 -7.69
C GLY A 94 -13.04 12.70 -6.47
N ASN A 95 -12.40 13.10 -5.37
CA ASN A 95 -12.31 12.30 -4.15
C ASN A 95 -13.53 12.49 -3.25
N VAL A 96 -14.05 11.38 -2.72
CA VAL A 96 -15.06 11.44 -1.64
C VAL A 96 -14.37 11.88 -0.36
N VAL A 97 -14.83 12.97 0.22
CA VAL A 97 -14.33 13.52 1.49
C VAL A 97 -15.48 13.79 2.45
N LEU A 98 -15.18 13.75 3.74
CA LEU A 98 -16.09 14.20 4.78
C LEU A 98 -15.64 15.58 5.26
N LYS A 99 -16.42 16.62 4.92
CA LYS A 99 -16.20 17.97 5.44
C LYS A 99 -16.61 18.01 6.89
N ILE A 100 -15.63 18.12 7.79
CA ILE A 100 -15.82 17.96 9.23
C ILE A 100 -16.69 19.09 9.80
N ILE A 101 -17.70 18.70 10.59
CA ILE A 101 -18.47 19.55 11.47
C ILE A 101 -17.94 19.39 12.90
N ASP A 102 -17.71 18.14 13.33
CA ASP A 102 -17.09 17.78 14.60
C ASP A 102 -16.25 16.51 14.46
N CYS A 103 -15.26 16.39 15.33
CA CYS A 103 -14.44 15.19 15.39
C CYS A 103 -13.93 14.98 16.82
N GLU A 104 -14.08 13.79 17.35
CA GLU A 104 -13.65 13.39 18.70
C GLU A 104 -12.59 12.29 18.63
N VAL A 105 -11.57 12.40 19.49
CA VAL A 105 -10.60 11.34 19.72
C VAL A 105 -11.18 10.41 20.79
N LEU A 106 -11.31 9.14 20.45
CA LEU A 106 -11.84 8.15 21.36
C LEU A 106 -10.75 7.64 22.32
N THR A 107 -11.15 7.20 23.52
CA THR A 107 -10.24 6.70 24.56
C THR A 107 -9.86 5.21 24.37
N GLU A 108 -10.12 4.67 23.20
CA GLU A 108 -9.78 3.30 22.84
C GLU A 108 -8.28 3.16 22.52
N PRO A 109 -7.68 1.96 22.62
CA PRO A 109 -6.28 1.73 22.23
C PRO A 109 -6.04 2.02 20.74
N LEU A 110 -4.80 2.39 20.40
CA LEU A 110 -4.38 2.56 19.02
C LEU A 110 -4.59 1.25 18.23
N TYR A 111 -5.19 1.37 17.06
CA TYR A 111 -5.37 0.23 16.15
C TYR A 111 -4.15 0.07 15.24
N ASN A 112 -3.43 -1.05 15.41
CA ASN A 112 -2.26 -1.35 14.60
C ASN A 112 -2.65 -2.11 13.33
N TYR A 113 -2.95 -1.36 12.27
CA TYR A 113 -3.33 -1.91 10.97
C TYR A 113 -2.17 -1.98 10.00
N THR A 114 -1.93 -3.14 9.45
CA THR A 114 -0.97 -3.35 8.35
C THR A 114 -1.71 -3.92 7.14
N PRO A 115 -1.76 -3.20 6.01
CA PRO A 115 -2.44 -3.68 4.82
C PRO A 115 -1.71 -4.91 4.25
N LYS A 116 -2.48 -5.84 3.70
CA LYS A 116 -1.94 -6.98 2.94
C LYS A 116 -1.62 -6.55 1.52
N THR A 117 -0.60 -7.17 0.92
CA THR A 117 -0.31 -6.96 -0.51
C THR A 117 -1.50 -7.38 -1.36
N THR A 118 -1.98 -6.45 -2.15
CA THR A 118 -3.16 -6.60 -3.01
C THR A 118 -2.72 -6.50 -4.48
N PRO A 119 -3.30 -7.28 -5.41
CA PRO A 119 -3.04 -7.12 -6.84
C PRO A 119 -3.32 -5.68 -7.29
N ASN A 120 -2.46 -5.14 -8.17
CA ASN A 120 -2.51 -3.74 -8.55
C ASN A 120 -3.88 -3.32 -9.08
N LYS A 121 -4.51 -4.11 -9.96
CA LYS A 121 -5.85 -3.84 -10.48
C LYS A 121 -6.89 -3.64 -9.37
N THR A 122 -6.86 -4.50 -8.35
CA THR A 122 -7.79 -4.40 -7.21
C THR A 122 -7.44 -3.22 -6.31
N ALA A 123 -6.14 -3.00 -6.03
CA ALA A 123 -5.69 -1.91 -5.17
C ALA A 123 -6.02 -0.54 -5.77
N MET A 124 -5.96 -0.40 -7.10
CA MET A 124 -6.20 0.85 -7.81
C MET A 124 -7.67 1.08 -8.19
N ASP A 125 -8.58 0.22 -7.75
CA ASP A 125 -10.03 0.43 -7.89
C ASP A 125 -10.50 1.47 -6.87
N TYR A 126 -10.62 2.72 -7.32
CA TYR A 126 -10.97 3.84 -6.45
C TYR A 126 -12.41 3.74 -5.93
N GLU A 127 -13.35 3.21 -6.69
CA GLU A 127 -14.73 3.07 -6.26
C GLU A 127 -14.81 2.18 -5.01
N ALA A 128 -14.11 1.04 -5.05
CA ALA A 128 -14.08 0.09 -3.95
C ALA A 128 -13.13 0.49 -2.80
N ASN A 129 -12.00 1.15 -3.09
CA ASN A 129 -10.92 1.32 -2.13
C ASN A 129 -10.48 2.77 -1.88
N GLY A 130 -11.13 3.76 -2.48
CA GLY A 130 -10.79 5.17 -2.29
C GLY A 130 -10.73 5.55 -0.81
N GLY A 131 -9.65 6.23 -0.40
CA GLY A 131 -9.39 6.62 0.98
C GLY A 131 -8.81 5.52 1.88
N ARG A 132 -8.71 4.27 1.41
CA ARG A 132 -8.14 3.15 2.17
C ARG A 132 -6.62 3.11 2.09
N LEU A 133 -6.00 2.64 3.17
CA LEU A 133 -4.59 2.30 3.19
C LEU A 133 -4.38 0.96 2.48
N MET A 134 -3.64 0.98 1.38
CA MET A 134 -3.40 -0.17 0.52
C MET A 134 -1.91 -0.51 0.45
N GLN A 135 -1.58 -1.76 0.17
CA GLN A 135 -0.22 -2.20 -0.12
C GLN A 135 -0.17 -2.90 -1.47
N VAL A 136 0.75 -2.50 -2.31
CA VAL A 136 1.04 -3.10 -3.61
C VAL A 136 2.50 -3.55 -3.70
N GLU A 137 2.77 -4.49 -4.58
CA GLU A 137 4.12 -4.93 -4.89
C GLU A 137 4.24 -5.15 -6.39
N GLY A 138 5.29 -4.63 -6.99
CA GLY A 138 5.50 -4.77 -8.42
C GLY A 138 6.89 -4.37 -8.85
N ARG A 139 7.18 -4.63 -10.13
CA ARG A 139 8.42 -4.22 -10.77
C ARG A 139 8.31 -2.76 -11.20
N VAL A 140 9.27 -1.95 -10.84
CA VAL A 140 9.37 -0.55 -11.28
C VAL A 140 9.51 -0.49 -12.80
N THR A 141 8.56 0.13 -13.48
CA THR A 141 8.57 0.36 -14.93
C THR A 141 8.93 1.78 -15.28
N ASP A 142 8.54 2.73 -14.42
CA ASP A 142 8.90 4.14 -14.60
C ASP A 142 9.12 4.84 -13.26
N VAL A 143 9.92 5.94 -13.29
CA VAL A 143 10.22 6.80 -12.14
C VAL A 143 10.27 8.23 -12.63
N THR A 144 9.47 9.10 -12.00
CA THR A 144 9.49 10.55 -12.21
C THR A 144 10.09 11.24 -11.01
N TYR A 145 10.83 12.30 -11.25
CA TYR A 145 11.48 13.11 -10.21
C TYR A 145 10.79 14.46 -10.08
N SER A 146 10.76 15.02 -8.88
CA SER A 146 10.16 16.33 -8.63
C SER A 146 10.94 17.45 -9.32
N VAL A 147 10.20 18.48 -9.76
CA VAL A 147 10.76 19.69 -10.36
C VAL A 147 11.42 20.53 -9.26
N GLY A 148 12.65 20.44 -9.04
CA GLY A 148 13.36 21.15 -7.96
C GLY A 148 14.30 20.27 -7.18
N GLY A 149 14.45 18.99 -7.60
CA GLY A 149 15.47 18.09 -7.05
C GLY A 149 15.12 17.46 -5.71
N LYS A 150 13.86 17.53 -5.27
CA LYS A 150 13.42 16.96 -3.98
C LYS A 150 13.30 15.43 -3.97
N GLY A 151 13.75 14.78 -5.01
CA GLY A 151 13.78 13.32 -5.12
C GLY A 151 12.70 12.75 -6.01
N VAL A 152 12.25 11.54 -5.73
CA VAL A 152 11.24 10.83 -6.52
C VAL A 152 9.85 11.38 -6.20
N SER A 153 9.08 11.72 -7.24
CA SER A 153 7.70 12.21 -7.09
C SER A 153 6.65 11.17 -7.51
N ARG A 154 6.99 10.27 -8.44
CA ARG A 154 6.05 9.23 -8.90
C ARG A 154 6.80 7.95 -9.28
N ILE A 155 6.17 6.81 -9.02
CA ILE A 155 6.69 5.49 -9.39
C ILE A 155 5.54 4.71 -10.03
N THR A 156 5.80 4.11 -11.20
CA THR A 156 4.88 3.14 -11.80
C THR A 156 5.36 1.73 -11.50
N LEU A 157 4.52 0.94 -10.85
CA LEU A 157 4.76 -0.47 -10.54
C LEU A 157 3.91 -1.36 -11.45
N LYS A 158 4.51 -2.43 -11.97
CA LYS A 158 3.82 -3.48 -12.71
C LYS A 158 3.87 -4.78 -11.92
N ASP A 159 2.71 -5.36 -11.60
CA ASP A 159 2.63 -6.62 -10.87
C ASP A 159 2.85 -7.85 -11.77
N GLY A 160 2.75 -9.05 -11.16
CA GLY A 160 2.90 -10.32 -11.86
C GLY A 160 1.81 -10.61 -12.90
N ASN A 161 0.66 -9.95 -12.80
CA ASN A 161 -0.46 -10.06 -13.74
C ASN A 161 -0.31 -9.10 -14.93
N GLY A 162 0.60 -8.14 -14.82
CA GLY A 162 0.81 -7.10 -15.82
C GLY A 162 0.04 -5.80 -15.54
N ASP A 163 -0.71 -5.73 -14.45
CA ASP A 163 -1.47 -4.56 -14.04
C ASP A 163 -0.56 -3.50 -13.42
N LEU A 164 -0.93 -2.23 -13.61
CA LEU A 164 -0.13 -1.08 -13.15
C LEU A 164 -0.70 -0.51 -11.85
N ALA A 165 0.20 0.01 -11.02
CA ALA A 165 -0.13 0.87 -9.88
C ALA A 165 0.78 2.10 -9.91
N GLU A 166 0.15 3.27 -9.74
CA GLU A 166 0.84 4.55 -9.64
C GLU A 166 1.03 4.93 -8.17
N ILE A 167 2.26 5.25 -7.80
CA ILE A 167 2.64 5.65 -6.44
C ILE A 167 2.99 7.13 -6.49
N LEU A 168 2.32 7.94 -5.70
CA LEU A 168 2.56 9.37 -5.58
C LEU A 168 3.33 9.69 -4.29
N ILE A 169 4.45 10.36 -4.43
CA ILE A 169 5.26 10.90 -3.35
C ILE A 169 5.21 12.42 -3.44
N GLU A 170 4.48 13.06 -2.54
CA GLU A 170 4.38 14.52 -2.52
C GLU A 170 5.67 15.17 -2.02
N ASP A 171 5.88 16.42 -2.37
CA ASP A 171 7.11 17.17 -2.04
C ASP A 171 7.36 17.31 -0.53
N ASP A 172 6.30 17.20 0.28
CA ASP A 172 6.39 17.25 1.76
C ASP A 172 6.79 15.89 2.37
N ILE A 173 6.83 14.83 1.56
CA ILE A 173 7.27 13.49 1.99
C ILE A 173 8.78 13.39 1.81
N VAL A 174 9.51 13.65 2.86
CA VAL A 174 10.99 13.74 2.87
C VAL A 174 11.59 12.69 3.81
N SER A 175 12.85 12.30 3.54
CA SER A 175 13.58 11.30 4.33
C SER A 175 14.43 11.91 5.42
N GLY A 176 14.67 13.22 5.40
CA GLY A 176 15.61 13.88 6.32
C GLY A 176 15.45 15.39 6.41
N ALA A 177 16.39 16.03 7.09
CA ALA A 177 16.38 17.48 7.33
C ALA A 177 16.62 18.32 6.06
N ASP A 178 17.15 17.72 5.00
CA ASP A 178 17.53 18.43 3.77
C ASP A 178 16.34 18.71 2.83
N GLY A 179 15.15 18.23 3.19
CA GLY A 179 13.93 18.45 2.41
C GLY A 179 13.84 17.64 1.12
N GLU A 180 14.65 16.59 0.99
CA GLU A 180 14.67 15.66 -0.13
C GLU A 180 14.25 14.25 0.31
N ASN A 181 13.78 13.43 -0.61
CA ASN A 181 13.63 11.99 -0.37
C ASN A 181 14.75 11.19 -1.03
N ASP A 182 15.23 10.15 -0.36
CA ASP A 182 16.33 9.28 -0.79
C ASP A 182 15.89 8.05 -1.59
N LEU A 183 14.62 8.00 -2.01
CA LEU A 183 14.01 6.87 -2.69
C LEU A 183 14.69 6.50 -4.01
N ALA A 184 15.38 7.43 -4.67
CA ALA A 184 16.09 7.19 -5.93
C ALA A 184 17.11 6.03 -5.85
N SER A 185 17.65 5.75 -4.67
CA SER A 185 18.55 4.63 -4.44
C SER A 185 17.85 3.28 -4.46
N GLN A 186 16.57 3.24 -4.08
CA GLN A 186 15.73 2.05 -3.90
C GLN A 186 14.89 1.75 -5.15
N VAL A 187 14.27 2.78 -5.75
CA VAL A 187 13.24 2.66 -6.81
C VAL A 187 13.82 2.72 -8.22
N LYS A 188 14.80 1.88 -8.52
CA LYS A 188 15.38 1.82 -9.87
C LYS A 188 14.52 0.97 -10.79
N ARG A 189 14.38 1.41 -12.06
CA ARG A 189 13.67 0.64 -13.11
C ARG A 189 14.14 -0.81 -13.15
N GLY A 190 13.21 -1.73 -13.15
CA GLY A 190 13.46 -3.17 -13.15
C GLY A 190 13.59 -3.82 -11.77
N ARG A 191 13.72 -3.07 -10.69
CA ARG A 191 13.65 -3.59 -9.30
C ARG A 191 12.21 -3.89 -8.89
N THR A 192 12.03 -4.85 -8.01
CA THR A 192 10.75 -5.06 -7.33
C THR A 192 10.68 -4.16 -6.11
N VAL A 193 9.59 -3.44 -5.97
CA VAL A 193 9.32 -2.51 -4.88
C VAL A 193 7.96 -2.84 -4.29
N ARG A 194 7.87 -2.76 -2.97
CA ARG A 194 6.62 -2.75 -2.21
C ARG A 194 6.33 -1.33 -1.78
N ALA A 195 5.10 -0.89 -1.97
CA ALA A 195 4.65 0.42 -1.54
C ALA A 195 3.36 0.32 -0.74
N ILE A 196 3.28 1.13 0.33
CA ILE A 196 2.08 1.34 1.12
C ILE A 196 1.65 2.79 0.90
N GLY A 197 0.36 3.03 0.71
CA GLY A 197 -0.17 4.37 0.54
C GLY A 197 -1.68 4.39 0.61
N ILE A 198 -2.25 5.57 0.68
CA ILE A 198 -3.69 5.78 0.69
C ILE A 198 -4.16 5.96 -0.74
N LEU A 199 -5.18 5.18 -1.15
CA LEU A 199 -5.74 5.31 -2.49
C LEU A 199 -6.49 6.63 -2.65
N HIS A 200 -6.09 7.40 -3.63
CA HIS A 200 -6.54 8.76 -3.89
C HIS A 200 -6.64 9.00 -5.40
N LEU A 201 -7.49 9.92 -5.86
CA LEU A 201 -7.44 10.42 -7.22
C LEU A 201 -6.56 11.67 -7.27
N ASP A 202 -5.60 11.70 -8.18
CA ASP A 202 -4.78 12.89 -8.41
C ASP A 202 -5.57 13.98 -9.18
N GLY A 203 -4.91 15.11 -9.46
CA GLY A 203 -5.54 16.25 -10.14
C GLY A 203 -6.11 15.95 -11.52
N ASP A 204 -5.70 14.86 -12.14
CA ASP A 204 -6.18 14.38 -13.43
C ASP A 204 -7.28 13.31 -13.30
N GLY A 205 -7.65 12.96 -12.07
CA GLY A 205 -8.61 11.90 -11.77
C GLY A 205 -8.03 10.49 -11.91
N THR A 206 -6.71 10.36 -11.95
CA THR A 206 -6.03 9.05 -12.01
C THR A 206 -5.89 8.48 -10.59
N PRO A 207 -6.26 7.20 -10.37
CA PRO A 207 -6.02 6.54 -9.09
C PRO A 207 -4.51 6.42 -8.79
N VAL A 208 -4.09 6.88 -7.62
CA VAL A 208 -2.70 6.82 -7.14
C VAL A 208 -2.66 6.38 -5.69
N LEU A 209 -1.63 5.66 -5.29
CA LEU A 209 -1.32 5.43 -3.88
C LEU A 209 -0.47 6.58 -3.34
N ARG A 210 -1.05 7.39 -2.51
CA ARG A 210 -0.44 8.53 -1.84
C ARG A 210 0.35 8.04 -0.64
N VAL A 211 1.67 8.05 -0.74
CA VAL A 211 2.59 7.58 0.31
C VAL A 211 2.55 8.54 1.50
N ARG A 212 2.58 8.00 2.71
CA ARG A 212 2.57 8.80 3.94
C ARG A 212 3.98 9.16 4.42
N ASN A 213 4.96 8.30 4.15
CA ASN A 213 6.38 8.52 4.44
C ASN A 213 7.26 7.66 3.52
N CYS A 214 8.56 7.99 3.45
CA CYS A 214 9.51 7.29 2.57
C CYS A 214 9.75 5.83 2.96
N ASP A 215 9.60 5.47 4.24
CA ASP A 215 9.82 4.10 4.74
C ASP A 215 8.78 3.10 4.24
N GLU A 216 7.67 3.61 3.68
CA GLU A 216 6.61 2.80 3.08
C GLU A 216 6.90 2.36 1.65
N VAL A 217 8.01 2.82 1.07
CA VAL A 217 8.47 2.42 -0.28
C VAL A 217 9.76 1.63 -0.15
N VAL A 218 9.66 0.31 -0.21
CA VAL A 218 10.76 -0.59 0.14
C VAL A 218 11.17 -1.46 -1.06
N TYR A 219 12.47 -1.52 -1.33
CA TYR A 219 13.04 -2.49 -2.27
C TYR A 219 12.85 -3.92 -1.75
N VAL A 220 12.30 -4.80 -2.58
CA VAL A 220 12.16 -6.22 -2.31
C VAL A 220 13.27 -6.97 -3.07
N PRO A 221 14.28 -7.50 -2.37
CA PRO A 221 15.35 -8.23 -3.03
C PRO A 221 14.81 -9.52 -3.65
N PRO A 222 15.32 -9.95 -4.82
CA PRO A 222 14.94 -11.22 -5.39
C PRO A 222 15.28 -12.34 -4.40
N VAL A 223 14.34 -13.24 -4.19
CA VAL A 223 14.61 -14.46 -3.42
C VAL A 223 15.74 -15.21 -4.13
N PRO A 224 16.86 -15.49 -3.47
CA PRO A 224 17.92 -16.28 -4.09
C PRO A 224 17.28 -17.61 -4.48
N VAL A 225 17.21 -17.88 -5.80
CA VAL A 225 16.84 -19.20 -6.28
C VAL A 225 17.91 -20.12 -5.72
N SER A 226 17.57 -20.87 -4.68
CA SER A 226 18.37 -22.02 -4.30
C SER A 226 18.41 -22.87 -5.57
N LEU A 227 19.53 -22.81 -6.29
CA LEU A 227 19.85 -23.79 -7.30
C LEU A 227 19.77 -25.10 -6.54
N GLY A 228 18.61 -25.76 -6.66
CA GLY A 228 18.37 -27.05 -6.04
C GLY A 228 19.62 -27.84 -6.28
N SER A 229 20.25 -28.30 -5.20
CA SER A 229 21.49 -29.08 -5.21
C SER A 229 21.51 -29.87 -6.51
N ARG A 230 22.37 -29.47 -7.46
CA ARG A 230 22.68 -30.32 -8.59
C ARG A 230 23.05 -31.61 -7.89
N ARG A 231 22.18 -32.62 -7.97
CA ARG A 231 22.55 -33.95 -7.54
C ARG A 231 23.88 -34.19 -8.23
N ASN A 232 24.97 -34.09 -7.47
CA ASN A 232 26.24 -34.57 -7.94
C ASN A 232 25.95 -35.97 -8.50
N PRO A 233 26.23 -36.24 -9.78
CA PRO A 233 26.07 -37.58 -10.29
C PRO A 233 26.79 -38.46 -9.26
N ARG A 234 26.03 -39.38 -8.65
CA ARG A 234 26.57 -40.25 -7.61
C ARG A 234 27.86 -40.79 -8.20
N THR A 235 28.98 -40.56 -7.53
CA THR A 235 30.32 -41.05 -7.96
C THR A 235 30.32 -42.55 -8.31
N GLY A 236 29.31 -43.26 -7.83
CA GLY A 236 29.04 -44.66 -8.21
C GLY A 236 28.69 -44.87 -9.67
N ASP A 237 28.01 -43.95 -10.35
CA ASP A 237 27.61 -44.15 -11.76
C ASP A 237 28.82 -44.09 -12.72
N LEU A 238 29.82 -43.26 -12.39
CA LEU A 238 31.07 -43.19 -13.14
C LEU A 238 31.95 -44.42 -12.92
N ILE A 239 31.90 -45.03 -11.74
CA ILE A 239 32.65 -46.25 -11.44
C ILE A 239 32.13 -47.43 -12.28
N TRP A 240 30.83 -47.58 -12.44
CA TRP A 240 30.25 -48.64 -13.28
C TRP A 240 30.56 -48.45 -14.77
N ILE A 241 30.63 -47.22 -15.27
CA ILE A 241 31.05 -46.95 -16.66
C ILE A 241 32.51 -47.30 -16.85
N ALA A 242 33.39 -46.94 -15.91
CA ALA A 242 34.82 -47.28 -15.97
C ALA A 242 35.05 -48.79 -15.89
N VAL A 243 34.33 -49.52 -15.05
CA VAL A 243 34.39 -50.97 -14.93
C VAL A 243 33.88 -51.65 -16.22
N GLY A 244 32.77 -51.13 -16.79
CA GLY A 244 32.25 -51.62 -18.07
C GLY A 244 33.23 -51.50 -19.22
N VAL A 245 33.96 -50.40 -19.34
CA VAL A 245 34.99 -50.16 -20.35
C VAL A 245 36.18 -51.08 -20.15
N MET A 246 36.64 -51.33 -18.93
CA MET A 246 37.74 -52.24 -18.64
C MET A 246 37.40 -53.71 -18.96
N VAL A 247 36.20 -54.17 -18.70
CA VAL A 247 35.71 -55.48 -18.99
C VAL A 247 35.67 -55.73 -20.54
N LEU A 248 35.16 -54.76 -21.28
CA LEU A 248 35.12 -54.85 -22.76
C LEU A 248 36.47 -54.78 -23.37
N SER A 249 37.44 -54.02 -22.86
CA SER A 249 38.83 -54.00 -23.35
C SER A 249 39.57 -55.25 -22.99
N GLY A 250 39.34 -55.88 -21.83
CA GLY A 250 39.91 -57.15 -21.42
C GLY A 250 39.47 -58.32 -22.30
N ILE A 251 38.17 -58.35 -22.66
CA ILE A 251 37.64 -59.40 -23.59
C ILE A 251 38.22 -59.23 -25.00
N GLY A 252 38.32 -57.97 -25.46
CA GLY A 252 38.93 -57.65 -26.76
C GLY A 252 40.41 -58.18 -26.89
N LEU A 253 41.18 -57.96 -25.81
CA LEU A 253 42.58 -58.40 -25.76
C LEU A 253 42.71 -59.93 -25.72
N ALA A 254 41.84 -60.61 -24.96
CA ALA A 254 41.84 -62.08 -24.90
C ALA A 254 41.45 -62.72 -26.23
N VAL A 255 40.58 -62.15 -27.02
CA VAL A 255 40.22 -62.64 -28.38
C VAL A 255 41.33 -62.36 -29.35
N LEU A 256 42.08 -61.30 -29.30
CA LEU A 256 43.22 -61.00 -30.13
C LEU A 256 44.43 -61.95 -29.86
N LEU A 257 44.65 -62.22 -28.58
CA LEU A 257 45.74 -63.16 -28.21
C LEU A 257 45.44 -64.61 -28.61
N ARG A 258 44.18 -65.01 -28.66
CA ARG A 258 43.76 -66.35 -29.12
C ARG A 258 43.90 -66.54 -30.64
N LYS A 259 43.68 -65.45 -31.42
CA LYS A 259 43.91 -65.49 -32.90
C LYS A 259 45.38 -65.54 -33.31
N ARG A 260 46.33 -65.21 -32.46
CA ARG A 260 47.75 -65.20 -32.75
C ARG A 260 48.44 -66.55 -32.46
N LYS A 261 47.71 -67.52 -31.92
CA LYS A 261 48.20 -68.88 -31.61
C LYS A 261 47.62 -69.99 -32.53
N ARG A 262 47.01 -69.61 -33.67
CA ARG A 262 46.61 -70.52 -34.72
C ARG A 262 47.41 -70.26 -36.00
#